data_943753d0570bce26dbd3714e27f9eadc
#
_entry.id   943753d0570bce26dbd3714e27f9eadc
#
_cell.length_a   1.000
_cell.length_b   1.000
_cell.length_c   1.000
_cell.angle_alpha   90.00
_cell.angle_beta   90.00
_cell.angle_gamma   90.00
#
_symmetry.space_group_name_H-M   'P 1'
#
loop_
_entity.id
_entity.type
_entity.pdbx_description
1 polymer ?
#
loop_
_entity_poly.entity_id
_entity_poly.type
_entity_poly.pdbx_seq_one_letter_code
_entity_poly.pdbx_strand_id
1 'polypeptide(L)'
;MTNQPSHRELLRWSEALAGLARTGLGFTDSRFEAERYEEVLAIAADIRASIFADHTATDHMTAARDEWLRLVGSGVAGYVTPKVAIGAVVGNDDGRLLLIQRADSGVWL
;
A
#
# COMPACT_ATOMS: atom_id res chain seq x y z
N MET A 1 -29.09 -3.18 21.43
CA MET A 1 -28.04 -4.10 20.91
C MET A 1 -27.07 -3.33 20.06
N THR A 2 -25.83 -3.24 20.50
CA THR A 2 -24.77 -2.58 19.72
C THR A 2 -24.14 -3.60 18.77
N ASN A 3 -24.22 -3.33 17.48
CA ASN A 3 -23.47 -4.09 16.49
C ASN A 3 -22.02 -3.68 16.53
N GLN A 4 -21.19 -4.48 17.19
CA GLN A 4 -19.76 -4.26 17.18
C GLN A 4 -19.14 -5.00 16.00
N PRO A 5 -18.16 -4.41 15.32
CA PRO A 5 -17.44 -5.09 14.27
C PRO A 5 -16.68 -6.31 14.83
N SER A 6 -16.63 -7.37 14.06
CA SER A 6 -15.84 -8.55 14.40
C SER A 6 -14.34 -8.25 14.28
N HIS A 7 -13.50 -9.05 14.92
CA HIS A 7 -12.05 -8.95 14.73
C HIS A 7 -11.64 -9.08 13.26
N ARG A 8 -12.37 -9.91 12.52
CA ARG A 8 -12.13 -10.09 11.08
C ARG A 8 -12.41 -8.81 10.29
N GLU A 9 -13.50 -8.11 10.62
CA GLU A 9 -13.84 -6.84 10.00
C GLU A 9 -12.83 -5.75 10.36
N LEU A 10 -12.43 -5.67 11.62
CA LEU A 10 -11.41 -4.72 12.07
C LEU A 10 -10.08 -4.96 11.36
N LEU A 11 -9.68 -6.21 11.24
CA LEU A 11 -8.46 -6.57 10.52
C LEU A 11 -8.54 -6.16 9.05
N ARG A 12 -9.67 -6.46 8.41
CA ARG A 12 -9.90 -6.08 7.01
C ARG A 12 -9.83 -4.56 6.81
N TRP A 13 -10.45 -3.80 7.70
CA TRP A 13 -10.41 -2.34 7.61
C TRP A 13 -9.02 -1.78 7.84
N SER A 14 -8.28 -2.31 8.80
CA SER A 14 -6.90 -1.88 9.04
C SER A 14 -6.01 -2.16 7.82
N GLU A 15 -6.13 -3.33 7.22
CA GLU A 15 -5.40 -3.69 6.01
C GLU A 15 -5.77 -2.81 4.82
N ALA A 16 -7.05 -2.51 4.64
CA ALA A 16 -7.52 -1.63 3.56
C ALA A 16 -6.97 -0.20 3.73
N LEU A 17 -7.04 0.36 4.93
CA LEU A 17 -6.49 1.68 5.23
C LEU A 17 -4.97 1.71 5.04
N ALA A 18 -4.27 0.67 5.49
CA ALA A 18 -2.83 0.56 5.29
C ALA A 18 -2.46 0.49 3.81
N GLY A 19 -3.25 -0.24 3.01
CA GLY A 19 -3.06 -0.31 1.56
C GLY A 19 -3.23 1.03 0.88
N LEU A 20 -4.26 1.79 1.25
CA LEU A 20 -4.50 3.15 0.74
C LEU A 20 -3.35 4.08 1.11
N ALA A 21 -2.91 4.06 2.35
CA ALA A 21 -1.82 4.91 2.84
C ALA A 21 -0.51 4.59 2.13
N ARG A 22 -0.17 3.31 1.98
CA ARG A 22 1.06 2.90 1.29
C ARG A 22 1.02 3.25 -0.19
N THR A 23 -0.14 3.14 -0.83
CA THR A 23 -0.30 3.57 -2.22
C THR A 23 -0.04 5.07 -2.34
N GLY A 24 -0.63 5.88 -1.45
CA GLY A 24 -0.38 7.31 -1.43
C GLY A 24 1.08 7.65 -1.22
N LEU A 25 1.74 7.00 -0.27
CA LEU A 25 3.18 7.19 0.00
C LEU A 25 4.04 6.81 -1.20
N GLY A 26 3.64 5.77 -1.95
CA GLY A 26 4.39 5.33 -3.12
C GLY A 26 4.32 6.29 -4.32
N PHE A 27 3.29 7.11 -4.41
CA PHE A 27 3.05 7.98 -5.56
C PHE A 27 3.21 9.47 -5.27
N THR A 28 3.21 9.90 -4.01
CA THR A 28 3.30 11.32 -3.68
C THR A 28 4.74 11.83 -3.68
N ASP A 29 4.91 13.05 -4.18
CA ASP A 29 6.16 13.82 -4.04
C ASP A 29 6.04 14.92 -2.98
N SER A 30 4.83 15.10 -2.43
CA SER A 30 4.55 16.14 -1.45
C SER A 30 4.81 15.64 -0.04
N ARG A 31 5.65 16.35 0.70
CA ARG A 31 5.93 16.05 2.10
C ARG A 31 4.68 16.16 2.97
N PHE A 32 3.81 17.13 2.69
CA PHE A 32 2.57 17.33 3.44
C PHE A 32 1.60 16.16 3.21
N GLU A 33 1.50 15.68 2.00
CA GLU A 33 0.69 14.49 1.70
C GLU A 33 1.28 13.24 2.35
N ALA A 34 2.58 13.08 2.30
CA ALA A 34 3.26 11.95 2.93
C ALA A 34 2.97 11.90 4.44
N GLU A 35 3.00 13.04 5.12
CA GLU A 35 2.68 13.11 6.55
C GLU A 35 1.24 12.65 6.83
N ARG A 36 0.29 13.03 5.98
CA ARG A 36 -1.11 12.59 6.11
C ARG A 36 -1.28 11.09 5.88
N TYR A 37 -0.61 10.55 4.89
CA TYR A 37 -0.64 9.11 4.63
C TYR A 37 0.01 8.32 5.77
N GLU A 38 1.08 8.84 6.36
CA GLU A 38 1.69 8.23 7.55
C GLU A 38 0.75 8.27 8.75
N GLU A 39 -0.03 9.33 8.90
CA GLU A 39 -1.05 9.44 9.94
C GLU A 39 -2.15 8.40 9.75
N VAL A 40 -2.64 8.22 8.52
CA VAL A 40 -3.61 7.18 8.18
C VAL A 40 -3.03 5.80 8.50
N LEU A 41 -1.77 5.58 8.19
CA LEU A 41 -1.09 4.32 8.48
C LEU A 41 -1.02 4.06 9.99
N ALA A 42 -0.77 5.10 10.78
CA ALA A 42 -0.77 5.01 12.24
C ALA A 42 -2.16 4.65 12.79
N ILE A 43 -3.22 5.22 12.23
CA ILE A 43 -4.59 4.89 12.60
C ILE A 43 -4.91 3.43 12.25
N ALA A 44 -4.49 2.98 11.07
CA ALA A 44 -4.66 1.58 10.67
C ALA A 44 -3.94 0.63 11.63
N ALA A 45 -2.73 0.99 12.07
CA ALA A 45 -1.98 0.22 13.05
C ALA A 45 -2.68 0.19 14.42
N ASP A 46 -3.31 1.29 14.80
CA ASP A 46 -4.12 1.39 16.03
C ASP A 46 -5.31 0.44 15.99
N ILE A 47 -6.00 0.40 14.87
CA ILE A 47 -7.13 -0.52 14.67
C ILE A 47 -6.65 -1.97 14.78
N ARG A 48 -5.55 -2.30 14.13
CA ARG A 48 -4.97 -3.64 14.19
C ARG A 48 -4.58 -4.02 15.62
N ALA A 49 -3.96 -3.11 16.35
CA ALA A 49 -3.56 -3.33 17.74
C ALA A 49 -4.74 -3.56 18.67
N SER A 50 -5.91 -2.98 18.37
CA SER A 50 -7.12 -3.15 19.17
C SER A 50 -7.64 -4.59 19.18
N ILE A 51 -7.24 -5.40 18.18
CA ILE A 51 -7.59 -6.82 18.11
C ILE A 51 -6.82 -7.61 19.19
N PHE A 52 -5.63 -7.14 19.54
CA PHE A 52 -4.78 -7.74 20.57
C PHE A 52 -4.96 -6.98 21.88
N ALA A 53 -6.06 -7.25 22.58
CA ALA A 53 -6.47 -6.51 23.77
C ALA A 53 -5.66 -6.90 25.01
N ASP A 54 -4.32 -6.82 24.90
CA ASP A 54 -3.39 -7.12 25.98
C ASP A 54 -2.36 -6.00 26.13
N HIS A 55 -1.44 -6.17 27.07
CA HIS A 55 -0.40 -5.19 27.35
C HIS A 55 0.66 -5.06 26.25
N THR A 56 0.62 -5.90 25.23
CA THR A 56 1.53 -5.85 24.08
C THR A 56 0.96 -5.09 22.89
N ALA A 57 -0.23 -4.52 23.01
CA ALA A 57 -0.93 -3.82 21.93
C ALA A 57 -0.07 -2.70 21.31
N THR A 58 0.64 -1.93 22.13
CA THR A 58 1.53 -0.86 21.64
C THR A 58 2.67 -1.42 20.79
N ASP A 59 3.24 -2.54 21.19
CA ASP A 59 4.32 -3.19 20.43
C ASP A 59 3.79 -3.71 19.10
N HIS A 60 2.60 -4.30 19.07
CA HIS A 60 1.94 -4.74 17.84
C HIS A 60 1.67 -3.57 16.89
N MET A 61 1.23 -2.45 17.43
CA MET A 61 0.98 -1.23 16.64
C MET A 61 2.27 -0.73 15.98
N THR A 62 3.35 -0.59 16.75
CA THR A 62 4.64 -0.13 16.25
C THR A 62 5.21 -1.09 15.21
N ALA A 63 5.16 -2.38 15.48
CA ALA A 63 5.66 -3.41 14.56
C ALA A 63 4.89 -3.41 13.24
N ALA A 64 3.57 -3.30 13.28
CA ALA A 64 2.72 -3.26 12.09
C ALA A 64 3.01 -2.00 11.25
N ARG A 65 3.10 -0.84 11.90
CA ARG A 65 3.42 0.41 11.23
C ARG A 65 4.78 0.35 10.55
N ASP A 66 5.80 -0.13 11.24
CA ASP A 66 7.16 -0.21 10.71
C ASP A 66 7.24 -1.20 9.55
N GLU A 67 6.56 -2.33 9.65
CA GLU A 67 6.47 -3.31 8.57
C GLU A 67 5.83 -2.72 7.33
N TRP A 68 4.70 -2.03 7.49
CA TRP A 68 4.00 -1.41 6.38
C TRP A 68 4.82 -0.31 5.71
N LEU A 69 5.55 0.49 6.50
CA LEU A 69 6.44 1.53 5.94
C LEU A 69 7.56 0.94 5.11
N ARG A 70 8.10 -0.21 5.52
CA ARG A 70 9.15 -0.89 4.75
C ARG A 70 8.65 -1.42 3.40
N LEU A 71 7.34 -1.67 3.28
CA LEU A 71 6.74 -2.18 2.05
C LEU A 71 6.37 -1.07 1.05
N VAL A 72 6.57 0.20 1.43
CA VAL A 72 6.32 1.32 0.51
C VAL A 72 7.34 1.31 -0.61
N GLY A 73 6.86 1.23 -1.85
CA GLY A 73 7.70 1.32 -3.04
C GLY A 73 7.32 2.55 -3.86
N SER A 74 8.32 3.29 -4.34
CA SER A 74 8.06 4.46 -5.18
C SER A 74 7.35 4.06 -6.46
N GLY A 75 6.19 4.66 -6.72
CA GLY A 75 5.36 4.37 -7.87
C GLY A 75 4.69 2.99 -7.84
N VAL A 76 4.62 2.34 -6.67
CA VAL A 76 4.02 1.02 -6.51
C VAL A 76 2.83 1.10 -5.57
N ALA A 77 1.70 0.52 -5.99
CA ALA A 77 0.51 0.46 -5.15
C ALA A 77 0.74 -0.41 -3.91
N GLY A 78 0.28 0.07 -2.75
CA GLY A 78 0.51 -0.55 -1.45
C GLY A 78 -0.50 -1.62 -1.03
N TYR A 79 -1.20 -2.23 -1.97
CA TYR A 79 -2.21 -3.25 -1.67
C TYR A 79 -1.56 -4.55 -1.16
N VAL A 80 -2.24 -5.22 -0.24
CA VAL A 80 -1.77 -6.47 0.40
C VAL A 80 -2.09 -7.69 -0.48
N THR A 81 -1.97 -7.56 -1.77
CA THR A 81 -2.17 -8.65 -2.73
C THR A 81 -0.89 -8.87 -3.51
N PRO A 82 -0.65 -10.08 -4.03
CA PRO A 82 0.48 -10.30 -4.91
C PRO A 82 0.43 -9.32 -6.08
N LYS A 83 1.55 -8.68 -6.37
CA LYS A 83 1.66 -7.75 -7.49
C LYS A 83 2.21 -8.51 -8.69
N VAL A 84 1.41 -8.53 -9.76
CA VAL A 84 1.78 -9.21 -11.00
C VAL A 84 1.92 -8.15 -12.09
N ALA A 85 3.02 -8.19 -12.82
CA ALA A 85 3.24 -7.35 -13.98
C ALA A 85 3.36 -8.24 -15.22
N ILE A 86 2.74 -7.81 -16.31
CA ILE A 86 2.79 -8.52 -17.58
C ILE A 86 3.41 -7.58 -18.61
N GLY A 87 4.32 -8.13 -19.43
CA GLY A 87 4.90 -7.40 -20.56
C GLY A 87 4.68 -8.18 -21.85
N ALA A 88 4.54 -7.45 -22.95
CA ALA A 88 4.49 -8.01 -24.29
C ALA A 88 5.55 -7.37 -25.16
N VAL A 89 6.21 -8.17 -25.97
CA VAL A 89 7.19 -7.70 -26.97
C VAL A 89 6.60 -7.94 -28.35
N VAL A 90 6.48 -6.86 -29.12
CA VAL A 90 5.97 -6.91 -30.50
C VAL A 90 7.08 -6.51 -31.45
N GLY A 91 7.43 -7.39 -32.35
CA GLY A 91 8.43 -7.13 -33.38
C GLY A 91 7.85 -7.27 -34.79
N ASN A 92 8.52 -6.68 -35.76
CA ASN A 92 8.20 -6.86 -37.16
C ASN A 92 9.26 -7.74 -37.87
N ASP A 93 9.04 -8.03 -39.15
CA ASP A 93 9.94 -8.87 -39.92
C ASP A 93 11.33 -8.25 -40.15
N ASP A 94 11.46 -6.93 -39.99
CA ASP A 94 12.74 -6.21 -40.12
C ASP A 94 13.56 -6.22 -38.81
N GLY A 95 13.10 -6.91 -37.76
CA GLY A 95 13.76 -6.98 -36.49
C GLY A 95 13.55 -5.75 -35.61
N ARG A 96 12.58 -4.91 -35.90
CA ARG A 96 12.24 -3.72 -35.10
C ARG A 96 11.23 -4.08 -34.05
N LEU A 97 11.38 -3.46 -32.88
CA LEU A 97 10.45 -3.62 -31.72
C LEU A 97 9.50 -2.42 -31.64
N LEU A 98 8.26 -2.71 -31.30
CA LEU A 98 7.28 -1.67 -30.99
C LEU A 98 7.54 -1.15 -29.58
N LEU A 99 7.77 0.15 -29.46
CA LEU A 99 7.88 0.83 -28.17
C LEU A 99 6.71 1.77 -27.98
N ILE A 100 6.19 1.79 -26.79
CA ILE A 100 5.16 2.74 -26.39
C ILE A 100 5.66 3.58 -25.23
N GLN A 101 5.26 4.85 -25.18
CA GLN A 101 5.57 5.72 -24.07
C GLN A 101 4.41 5.73 -23.09
N ARG A 102 4.71 5.49 -21.84
CA ARG A 102 3.70 5.55 -20.78
C ARG A 102 3.30 7.00 -20.56
N ALA A 103 1.98 7.23 -20.48
CA ALA A 103 1.43 8.58 -20.26
C ALA A 103 1.69 9.09 -18.84
N ASP A 104 1.79 8.19 -17.86
CA ASP A 104 1.95 8.55 -16.46
C ASP A 104 3.41 8.87 -16.07
N SER A 105 4.37 8.13 -16.62
CA SER A 105 5.79 8.27 -16.24
C SER A 105 6.67 8.81 -17.36
N GLY A 106 6.19 8.83 -18.59
CA GLY A 106 7.01 9.20 -19.75
C GLY A 106 8.06 8.16 -20.15
N VAL A 107 8.08 7.00 -19.49
CA VAL A 107 9.04 5.93 -19.79
C VAL A 107 8.64 5.19 -21.06
N TRP A 108 9.63 4.89 -21.90
CA TRP A 108 9.45 4.06 -23.11
C TRP A 108 9.60 2.58 -22.76
N LEU A 109 8.66 1.81 -23.25
CA LEU A 109 8.63 0.36 -23.06
C LEU A 109 8.56 -0.37 -24.40
#